data_14bc04d945381b48f3abb46442e5d4d6
#
_entry.id   14bc04d945381b48f3abb46442e5d4d6
#
_cell.length_a   1.000
_cell.length_b   1.000
_cell.length_c   1.000
_cell.angle_alpha   90.00
_cell.angle_beta   90.00
_cell.angle_gamma   90.00
#
_symmetry.space_group_name_H-M   'P 1'
#
loop_
_entity.id
_entity.type
_entity.pdbx_description
1 polymer ?
#
loop_
_entity_poly.entity_id
_entity_poly.type
_entity_poly.pdbx_seq_one_letter_code
_entity_poly.pdbx_strand_id
1 'polypeptide(L)'
;MLEPTDPLVRARRVFYAGMGALADAIAAAAPPETAIHIKWPDALYVNWGLVGGGRLAWPNSADEASVPAWLVFGATIRTAWSGRIDPGLTPELTALDEEGFAEVNSKQIVEGFARNFMQALDSCQEGGFAMAVRPYLERLARESRHNCEIDENGDLLVQPVSGGATERQALLPRLKAPAWLDLAYKEPS
;
A
#
# COMPACT_ATOMS: atom_id res chain seq x y z
N MET A 1 -8.42 -6.02 -12.37
CA MET A 1 -9.80 -6.20 -11.87
C MET A 1 -9.89 -7.60 -11.34
N LEU A 2 -10.51 -7.79 -10.19
CA LEU A 2 -10.68 -9.05 -9.48
C LEU A 2 -12.17 -9.34 -9.33
N GLU A 3 -12.54 -10.62 -9.34
CA GLU A 3 -13.89 -11.11 -9.07
C GLU A 3 -13.88 -11.83 -7.72
N PRO A 4 -14.22 -11.15 -6.61
CA PRO A 4 -14.19 -11.76 -5.30
C PRO A 4 -15.33 -12.75 -5.09
N THR A 5 -15.08 -13.73 -4.23
CA THR A 5 -16.07 -14.71 -3.79
C THR A 5 -16.55 -14.47 -2.34
N ASP A 6 -15.80 -13.62 -1.62
CA ASP A 6 -16.09 -13.27 -0.24
C ASP A 6 -16.85 -11.94 -0.12
N PRO A 7 -17.61 -11.72 0.98
CA PRO A 7 -18.15 -10.42 1.30
C PRO A 7 -17.09 -9.32 1.34
N LEU A 8 -17.47 -8.08 1.02
CA LEU A 8 -16.55 -6.93 0.91
C LEU A 8 -15.67 -6.77 2.16
N VAL A 9 -16.21 -7.00 3.34
CA VAL A 9 -15.46 -6.95 4.61
C VAL A 9 -14.22 -7.85 4.62
N ARG A 10 -14.25 -8.97 3.93
CA ARG A 10 -13.11 -9.88 3.77
C ARG A 10 -12.37 -9.64 2.45
N ALA A 11 -13.09 -9.44 1.37
CA ALA A 11 -12.51 -9.27 0.04
C ALA A 11 -11.57 -8.05 -0.03
N ARG A 12 -11.85 -6.97 0.71
CA ARG A 12 -10.99 -5.77 0.79
C ARG A 12 -9.57 -6.04 1.29
N ARG A 13 -9.33 -7.17 1.97
CA ARG A 13 -7.99 -7.57 2.44
C ARG A 13 -6.99 -7.79 1.30
N VAL A 14 -7.47 -8.03 0.09
CA VAL A 14 -6.62 -8.10 -1.12
C VAL A 14 -5.80 -6.82 -1.32
N PHE A 15 -6.23 -5.72 -0.72
CA PHE A 15 -5.50 -4.46 -0.70
C PHE A 15 -4.07 -4.62 -0.16
N TYR A 16 -3.88 -5.40 0.91
CA TYR A 16 -2.58 -5.65 1.51
C TYR A 16 -1.66 -6.46 0.58
N ALA A 17 -2.23 -7.43 -0.15
CA ALA A 17 -1.49 -8.16 -1.17
C ALA A 17 -1.02 -7.21 -2.30
N GLY A 18 -1.89 -6.28 -2.73
CA GLY A 18 -1.55 -5.26 -3.71
C GLY A 18 -0.45 -4.31 -3.25
N MET A 19 -0.54 -3.82 -2.01
CA MET A 19 0.48 -2.93 -1.43
C MET A 19 1.82 -3.64 -1.22
N GLY A 20 1.83 -4.88 -0.74
CA GLY A 20 3.03 -5.69 -0.60
C GLY A 20 3.71 -5.94 -1.95
N ALA A 21 2.93 -6.36 -2.95
CA ALA A 21 3.41 -6.58 -4.31
C ALA A 21 3.99 -5.32 -4.97
N LEU A 22 3.37 -4.15 -4.71
CA LEU A 22 3.87 -2.86 -5.18
C LEU A 22 5.21 -2.51 -4.54
N ALA A 23 5.30 -2.63 -3.22
CA ALA A 23 6.53 -2.35 -2.49
C ALA A 23 7.68 -3.28 -2.91
N ASP A 24 7.40 -4.55 -3.17
CA ASP A 24 8.39 -5.52 -3.66
C ASP A 24 8.83 -5.22 -5.09
N ALA A 25 7.92 -4.75 -5.96
CA ALA A 25 8.29 -4.35 -7.32
C ALA A 25 9.20 -3.12 -7.32
N ILE A 26 8.94 -2.13 -6.46
CA ILE A 26 9.82 -0.96 -6.28
C ILE A 26 11.17 -1.40 -5.69
N ALA A 27 11.16 -2.27 -4.66
CA ALA A 27 12.38 -2.77 -4.04
C ALA A 27 13.29 -3.51 -5.02
N ALA A 28 12.70 -4.28 -5.94
CA ALA A 28 13.47 -5.01 -6.96
C ALA A 28 14.16 -4.09 -7.99
N ALA A 29 13.68 -2.85 -8.15
CA ALA A 29 14.27 -1.83 -9.02
C ALA A 29 15.14 -0.83 -8.27
N ALA A 30 15.17 -0.90 -6.94
CA ALA A 30 15.84 0.08 -6.09
C ALA A 30 17.36 -0.10 -6.06
N PRO A 31 18.13 1.00 -5.92
CA PRO A 31 19.54 0.92 -5.58
C PRO A 31 19.79 0.16 -4.27
N PRO A 32 21.00 -0.37 -4.06
CA PRO A 32 21.38 -0.96 -2.79
C PRO A 32 21.11 -0.01 -1.59
N GLU A 33 20.75 -0.57 -0.45
CA GLU A 33 20.49 0.16 0.81
C GLU A 33 19.28 1.11 0.80
N THR A 34 18.48 1.13 -0.27
CA THR A 34 17.25 1.93 -0.33
C THR A 34 16.20 1.39 0.64
N ALA A 35 15.75 2.23 1.56
CA ALA A 35 14.70 1.88 2.51
C ALA A 35 13.31 2.08 1.86
N ILE A 36 12.55 0.98 1.73
CA ILE A 36 11.17 1.01 1.24
C ILE A 36 10.24 0.56 2.35
N HIS A 37 9.27 1.39 2.67
CA HIS A 37 8.32 1.09 3.74
C HIS A 37 6.93 1.64 3.42
N ILE A 38 5.96 1.07 4.11
CA ILE A 38 4.55 1.44 3.99
C ILE A 38 4.12 2.13 5.29
N LYS A 39 3.51 3.29 5.19
CA LYS A 39 2.74 3.89 6.29
C LYS A 39 1.30 3.46 6.12
N TRP A 40 0.77 2.81 7.13
CA TRP A 40 -0.56 2.21 7.10
C TRP A 40 -1.67 3.21 6.75
N PRO A 41 -2.63 2.82 5.91
CA PRO A 41 -2.70 1.54 5.19
C PRO A 41 -2.04 1.58 3.80
N ASP A 42 -1.89 2.76 3.18
CA ASP A 42 -1.90 2.92 1.73
C ASP A 42 -0.75 3.78 1.16
N ALA A 43 0.06 4.40 2.01
CA ALA A 43 1.11 5.31 1.58
C ALA A 43 2.47 4.59 1.47
N LEU A 44 3.14 4.73 0.33
CA LEU A 44 4.45 4.15 0.05
C LEU A 44 5.56 5.21 0.13
N TYR A 45 6.59 4.89 0.89
CA TYR A 45 7.75 5.75 1.13
C TYR A 45 9.03 5.08 0.64
N VAL A 46 9.92 5.89 0.10
CA VAL A 46 11.31 5.56 -0.23
C VAL A 46 12.21 6.53 0.51
N ASN A 47 13.17 6.01 1.29
CA ASN A 47 14.07 6.81 2.14
C ASN A 47 13.36 7.90 2.96
N TRP A 48 12.16 7.58 3.47
CA TRP A 48 11.27 8.46 4.25
C TRP A 48 10.54 9.55 3.45
N GLY A 49 10.76 9.68 2.15
CA GLY A 49 9.98 10.52 1.25
C GLY A 49 8.76 9.76 0.68
N LEU A 50 7.58 10.40 0.67
CA LEU A 50 6.36 9.83 0.09
C LEU A 50 6.48 9.83 -1.45
N VAL A 51 6.45 8.65 -2.05
CA VAL A 51 6.48 8.48 -3.52
C VAL A 51 5.11 8.20 -4.11
N GLY A 52 4.13 7.83 -3.31
CA GLY A 52 2.78 7.52 -3.77
C GLY A 52 2.05 6.56 -2.87
N GLY A 53 1.15 5.76 -3.44
CA GLY A 53 0.39 4.78 -2.66
C GLY A 53 -0.61 3.99 -3.49
N GLY A 54 -1.39 3.15 -2.77
CA GLY A 54 -2.40 2.29 -3.35
C GLY A 54 -3.83 2.74 -3.08
N ARG A 55 -4.75 2.25 -3.90
CA ARG A 55 -6.19 2.45 -3.76
C ARG A 55 -6.92 1.16 -4.06
N LEU A 56 -8.05 0.96 -3.40
CA LEU A 56 -8.98 -0.12 -3.73
C LEU A 56 -10.35 0.49 -4.08
N ALA A 57 -10.92 0.07 -5.19
CA ALA A 57 -12.25 0.48 -5.62
C ALA A 57 -13.17 -0.75 -5.73
N TRP A 58 -14.46 -0.52 -5.50
CA TRP A 58 -15.55 -1.50 -5.60
C TRP A 58 -16.85 -0.79 -5.98
N PRO A 59 -17.92 -1.52 -6.38
CA PRO A 59 -19.22 -0.90 -6.70
C PRO A 59 -19.76 -0.08 -5.53
N ASN A 60 -20.24 1.14 -5.80
CA ASN A 60 -20.84 2.00 -4.76
C ASN A 60 -22.06 1.37 -4.07
N SER A 61 -22.73 0.43 -4.75
CA SER A 61 -23.88 -0.31 -4.21
C SER A 61 -23.51 -1.46 -3.28
N ALA A 62 -22.22 -1.85 -3.19
CA ALA A 62 -21.80 -2.94 -2.33
C ALA A 62 -21.73 -2.47 -0.88
N ASP A 63 -22.38 -3.20 0.01
CA ASP A 63 -22.20 -3.10 1.46
C ASP A 63 -21.14 -4.09 1.96
N GLU A 64 -20.75 -3.98 3.23
CA GLU A 64 -19.71 -4.84 3.81
C GLU A 64 -20.09 -6.31 3.87
N ALA A 65 -21.38 -6.65 3.94
CA ALA A 65 -21.87 -8.01 4.02
C ALA A 65 -22.10 -8.66 2.66
N SER A 66 -22.15 -7.86 1.59
CA SER A 66 -22.38 -8.36 0.23
C SER A 66 -21.08 -8.71 -0.48
N VAL A 67 -21.14 -9.68 -1.41
CA VAL A 67 -20.05 -10.01 -2.33
C VAL A 67 -20.05 -8.95 -3.45
N PRO A 68 -19.01 -8.12 -3.58
CA PRO A 68 -18.98 -7.12 -4.64
C PRO A 68 -18.75 -7.79 -6.00
N ALA A 69 -19.39 -7.26 -7.05
CA ALA A 69 -19.24 -7.79 -8.40
C ALA A 69 -17.80 -7.67 -8.93
N TRP A 70 -17.02 -6.73 -8.40
CA TRP A 70 -15.62 -6.54 -8.77
C TRP A 70 -14.86 -5.77 -7.69
N LEU A 71 -13.53 -5.95 -7.69
CA LEU A 71 -12.56 -5.11 -6.99
C LEU A 71 -11.50 -4.65 -7.99
N VAL A 72 -11.03 -3.42 -7.84
CA VAL A 72 -9.89 -2.88 -8.61
C VAL A 72 -8.86 -2.33 -7.65
N PHE A 73 -7.67 -2.95 -7.63
CA PHE A 73 -6.51 -2.34 -7.03
C PHE A 73 -5.83 -1.43 -8.05
N GLY A 74 -5.52 -0.21 -7.66
CA GLY A 74 -4.76 0.76 -8.43
C GLY A 74 -3.67 1.38 -7.56
N ALA A 75 -2.59 1.82 -8.20
CA ALA A 75 -1.51 2.52 -7.52
C ALA A 75 -1.04 3.72 -8.32
N THR A 76 -0.52 4.72 -7.64
CA THR A 76 0.15 5.88 -8.24
C THR A 76 1.51 6.03 -7.59
N ILE A 77 2.57 6.07 -8.42
CA ILE A 77 3.95 6.26 -7.99
C ILE A 77 4.55 7.42 -8.77
N ARG A 78 5.15 8.37 -8.05
CA ARG A 78 5.89 9.48 -8.65
C ARG A 78 7.27 8.98 -9.06
N THR A 79 7.48 8.88 -10.38
CA THR A 79 8.74 8.40 -10.94
C THR A 79 9.75 9.53 -11.14
N ALA A 80 9.26 10.76 -11.40
CA ALA A 80 10.06 11.96 -11.57
C ALA A 80 9.25 13.21 -11.20
N TRP A 81 9.94 14.29 -10.90
CA TRP A 81 9.31 15.59 -10.71
C TRP A 81 8.90 16.21 -12.05
N SER A 82 7.69 16.73 -12.10
CA SER A 82 7.14 17.38 -13.31
C SER A 82 7.57 18.85 -13.49
N GLY A 83 8.50 19.35 -12.71
CA GLY A 83 9.03 20.73 -12.78
C GLY A 83 8.07 21.82 -12.29
N ARG A 84 6.87 21.48 -11.83
CA ARG A 84 5.88 22.45 -11.31
C ARG A 84 5.89 22.60 -9.79
N ILE A 85 6.55 21.71 -9.10
CA ILE A 85 6.61 21.68 -7.63
C ILE A 85 8.07 21.87 -7.25
N ASP A 86 8.35 22.86 -6.40
CA ASP A 86 9.67 23.01 -5.78
C ASP A 86 9.79 21.96 -4.67
N PRO A 87 10.74 21.02 -4.77
CA PRO A 87 10.94 19.99 -3.73
C PRO A 87 11.18 20.57 -2.34
N GLY A 88 11.77 21.78 -2.26
CA GLY A 88 12.02 22.48 -0.99
C GLY A 88 10.75 22.91 -0.27
N LEU A 89 9.62 23.06 -0.98
CA LEU A 89 8.34 23.43 -0.39
C LEU A 89 7.52 22.21 0.10
N THR A 90 7.93 21.00 -0.28
CA THR A 90 7.25 19.75 0.08
C THR A 90 8.25 18.68 0.55
N PRO A 91 8.93 18.89 1.68
CA PRO A 91 10.02 18.02 2.14
C PRO A 91 9.58 16.59 2.45
N GLU A 92 8.26 16.37 2.60
CA GLU A 92 7.68 15.06 2.83
C GLU A 92 7.49 14.23 1.54
N LEU A 93 7.61 14.89 0.37
CA LEU A 93 7.41 14.26 -0.94
C LEU A 93 8.74 14.02 -1.62
N THR A 94 8.83 12.92 -2.37
CA THR A 94 9.96 12.62 -3.24
C THR A 94 9.50 11.94 -4.53
N ALA A 95 10.43 11.71 -5.44
CA ALA A 95 10.24 10.93 -6.66
C ALA A 95 11.35 9.89 -6.78
N LEU A 96 11.10 8.81 -7.52
CA LEU A 96 12.06 7.71 -7.62
C LEU A 96 13.41 8.14 -8.21
N ASP A 97 13.41 9.08 -9.16
CA ASP A 97 14.64 9.64 -9.75
C ASP A 97 15.51 10.34 -8.71
N GLU A 98 14.93 11.08 -7.76
CA GLU A 98 15.64 11.74 -6.66
C GLU A 98 16.21 10.74 -5.64
N GLU A 99 15.61 9.56 -5.55
CA GLU A 99 16.03 8.50 -4.64
C GLU A 99 17.04 7.53 -5.27
N GLY A 100 17.67 7.95 -6.38
CA GLY A 100 18.76 7.23 -7.03
C GLY A 100 18.34 6.08 -7.95
N PHE A 101 17.09 5.99 -8.32
CA PHE A 101 16.63 5.09 -9.38
C PHE A 101 17.07 5.67 -10.75
N ALA A 102 18.29 5.36 -11.16
CA ALA A 102 19.00 6.04 -12.24
C ALA A 102 18.30 6.00 -13.61
N GLU A 103 17.48 5.01 -13.87
CA GLU A 103 16.64 4.94 -15.07
C GLU A 103 15.35 4.23 -14.68
N VAL A 104 14.39 4.99 -14.17
CA VAL A 104 13.10 4.40 -13.75
C VAL A 104 12.37 3.85 -14.96
N ASN A 105 12.50 2.57 -15.18
CA ASN A 105 11.72 1.87 -16.19
C ASN A 105 10.33 1.53 -15.64
N SER A 106 9.37 2.44 -15.84
CA SER A 106 7.98 2.25 -15.41
C SER A 106 7.39 0.93 -15.88
N LYS A 107 7.77 0.45 -17.06
CA LYS A 107 7.33 -0.85 -17.60
C LYS A 107 7.84 -2.00 -16.72
N GLN A 108 9.10 -1.97 -16.30
CA GLN A 108 9.68 -3.00 -15.43
C GLN A 108 8.98 -3.03 -14.05
N ILE A 109 8.66 -1.86 -13.49
CA ILE A 109 7.91 -1.76 -12.23
C ILE A 109 6.51 -2.37 -12.40
N VAL A 110 5.80 -2.04 -13.49
CA VAL A 110 4.46 -2.58 -13.76
C VAL A 110 4.50 -4.09 -13.95
N GLU A 111 5.45 -4.62 -14.71
CA GLU A 111 5.63 -6.06 -14.92
C GLU A 111 5.98 -6.79 -13.61
N GLY A 112 6.87 -6.21 -12.81
CA GLY A 112 7.22 -6.71 -11.47
C GLY A 112 6.02 -6.73 -10.54
N PHE A 113 5.29 -5.63 -10.49
CA PHE A 113 4.05 -5.54 -9.70
C PHE A 113 3.02 -6.61 -10.14
N ALA A 114 2.76 -6.73 -11.44
CA ALA A 114 1.78 -7.69 -11.93
C ALA A 114 2.15 -9.13 -11.54
N ARG A 115 3.43 -9.49 -11.67
CA ARG A 115 3.94 -10.82 -11.28
C ARG A 115 3.79 -11.06 -9.78
N ASN A 116 4.26 -10.13 -8.96
CA ASN A 116 4.20 -10.23 -7.51
C ASN A 116 2.76 -10.27 -6.99
N PHE A 117 1.88 -9.48 -7.61
CA PHE A 117 0.47 -9.44 -7.22
C PHE A 117 -0.24 -10.75 -7.56
N MET A 118 -0.03 -11.32 -8.75
CA MET A 118 -0.56 -12.63 -9.11
C MET A 118 -0.08 -13.73 -8.17
N GLN A 119 1.22 -13.71 -7.82
CA GLN A 119 1.78 -14.65 -6.86
C GLN A 119 1.17 -14.49 -5.45
N ALA A 120 0.93 -13.26 -5.02
CA ALA A 120 0.28 -12.98 -3.74
C ALA A 120 -1.18 -13.47 -3.71
N LEU A 121 -1.91 -13.32 -4.83
CA LEU A 121 -3.28 -13.84 -4.96
C LEU A 121 -3.31 -15.38 -4.92
N ASP A 122 -2.38 -16.04 -5.59
CA ASP A 122 -2.23 -17.50 -5.58
C ASP A 122 -1.92 -18.00 -4.15
N SER A 123 -0.99 -17.35 -3.47
CA SER A 123 -0.65 -17.63 -2.07
C SER A 123 -1.84 -17.44 -1.13
N CYS A 124 -2.75 -16.49 -1.40
CA CYS A 124 -3.99 -16.33 -0.65
C CYS A 124 -4.91 -17.54 -0.77
N GLN A 125 -4.97 -18.15 -1.97
CA GLN A 125 -5.83 -19.31 -2.23
C GLN A 125 -5.27 -20.57 -1.57
N GLU A 126 -3.97 -20.77 -1.61
CA GLU A 126 -3.30 -21.97 -1.08
C GLU A 126 -3.05 -21.92 0.43
N GLY A 127 -2.50 -20.81 0.92
CA GLY A 127 -2.02 -20.64 2.30
C GLY A 127 -2.85 -19.71 3.18
N GLY A 128 -3.88 -19.10 2.60
CA GLY A 128 -4.74 -18.16 3.30
C GLY A 128 -4.16 -16.74 3.41
N PHE A 129 -4.95 -15.84 3.97
CA PHE A 129 -4.65 -14.40 4.05
C PHE A 129 -3.32 -14.09 4.77
N ALA A 130 -2.97 -14.85 5.80
CA ALA A 130 -1.75 -14.62 6.58
C ALA A 130 -0.47 -14.68 5.72
N MET A 131 -0.43 -15.53 4.71
CA MET A 131 0.70 -15.61 3.77
C MET A 131 0.79 -14.37 2.88
N ALA A 132 -0.33 -13.88 2.39
CA ALA A 132 -0.37 -12.74 1.48
C ALA A 132 -0.14 -11.40 2.18
N VAL A 133 -0.48 -11.28 3.46
CA VAL A 133 -0.27 -10.04 4.23
C VAL A 133 1.16 -9.89 4.74
N ARG A 134 1.92 -10.96 4.81
CA ARG A 134 3.28 -10.97 5.36
C ARG A 134 4.23 -9.96 4.68
N PRO A 135 4.35 -9.90 3.34
CA PRO A 135 5.21 -8.91 2.68
C PRO A 135 4.84 -7.47 3.04
N TYR A 136 3.56 -7.20 3.20
CA TYR A 136 3.07 -5.90 3.64
C TYR A 136 3.53 -5.58 5.08
N LEU A 137 3.35 -6.51 6.03
CA LEU A 137 3.73 -6.33 7.43
C LEU A 137 5.25 -6.16 7.59
N GLU A 138 6.05 -6.86 6.80
CA GLU A 138 7.51 -6.74 6.79
C GLU A 138 7.98 -5.35 6.36
N ARG A 139 7.16 -4.66 5.53
CA ARG A 139 7.44 -3.31 5.04
C ARG A 139 6.74 -2.20 5.82
N LEU A 140 5.94 -2.55 6.81
CA LEU A 140 5.27 -1.56 7.64
C LEU A 140 6.31 -0.69 8.37
N ALA A 141 6.10 0.62 8.41
CA ALA A 141 7.01 1.56 9.08
C ALA A 141 7.24 1.17 10.54
N ARG A 142 8.48 1.30 11.04
CA ARG A 142 8.89 0.80 12.36
C ARG A 142 8.07 1.34 13.52
N GLU A 143 7.58 2.56 13.41
CA GLU A 143 6.69 3.17 14.42
C GLU A 143 5.39 2.36 14.58
N SER A 144 4.98 1.67 13.53
CA SER A 144 3.80 0.80 13.50
C SER A 144 4.11 -0.68 13.73
N ARG A 145 5.40 -1.08 13.81
CA ARG A 145 5.79 -2.51 13.90
C ARG A 145 5.65 -3.12 15.28
N HIS A 146 5.43 -2.34 16.32
CA HIS A 146 5.33 -2.86 17.67
C HIS A 146 4.02 -3.63 17.82
N ASN A 147 4.10 -4.96 17.66
CA ASN A 147 2.98 -5.88 17.81
C ASN A 147 1.75 -5.47 16.98
N CYS A 148 1.97 -5.22 15.68
CA CYS A 148 0.88 -4.97 14.75
C CYS A 148 0.43 -6.27 14.10
N GLU A 149 -0.87 -6.46 14.08
CA GLU A 149 -1.55 -7.58 13.44
C GLU A 149 -2.68 -7.05 12.56
N ILE A 150 -2.96 -7.73 11.46
CA ILE A 150 -4.15 -7.47 10.65
C ILE A 150 -5.18 -8.54 10.97
N ASP A 151 -6.34 -8.12 11.45
CA ASP A 151 -7.43 -9.04 11.79
C ASP A 151 -8.12 -9.64 10.55
N GLU A 152 -9.07 -10.53 10.79
CA GLU A 152 -9.82 -11.21 9.73
C GLU A 152 -10.70 -10.29 8.88
N ASN A 153 -10.97 -9.06 9.34
CA ASN A 153 -11.71 -8.02 8.62
C ASN A 153 -10.77 -7.04 7.89
N GLY A 154 -9.46 -7.21 8.07
CA GLY A 154 -8.44 -6.35 7.50
C GLY A 154 -8.13 -5.10 8.33
N ASP A 155 -8.64 -4.98 9.55
CA ASP A 155 -8.34 -3.85 10.42
C ASP A 155 -6.98 -4.04 11.11
N LEU A 156 -6.25 -2.94 11.32
CA LEU A 156 -4.97 -2.99 12.02
C LEU A 156 -5.17 -3.01 13.52
N LEU A 157 -4.61 -4.00 14.17
CA LEU A 157 -4.53 -4.11 15.63
C LEU A 157 -3.14 -3.69 16.09
N VAL A 158 -3.05 -2.69 16.94
CA VAL A 158 -1.79 -2.17 17.49
C VAL A 158 -1.76 -2.45 18.99
N GLN A 159 -0.80 -3.23 19.46
CA GLN A 159 -0.56 -3.45 20.88
C GLN A 159 0.51 -2.48 21.37
N PRO A 160 0.23 -1.62 22.35
CA PRO A 160 1.24 -0.74 22.93
C PRO A 160 2.37 -1.55 23.60
N VAL A 161 3.62 -1.17 23.38
CA VAL A 161 4.81 -1.81 24.01
C VAL A 161 4.77 -1.72 25.53
N SER A 162 4.16 -0.66 26.06
CA SER A 162 4.03 -0.39 27.49
C SER A 162 2.97 -1.24 28.20
N GLY A 163 2.29 -2.15 27.47
CA GLY A 163 1.10 -2.82 27.98
C GLY A 163 -0.10 -1.87 27.99
N GLY A 164 -1.28 -2.39 27.66
CA GLY A 164 -2.51 -1.61 27.57
C GLY A 164 -3.54 -2.29 26.66
N ALA A 165 -4.66 -1.61 26.43
CA ALA A 165 -5.67 -2.12 25.50
C ALA A 165 -5.16 -2.05 24.07
N THR A 166 -5.45 -3.10 23.29
CA THR A 166 -5.18 -3.13 21.85
C THR A 166 -6.01 -2.05 21.15
N GLU A 167 -5.36 -1.16 20.41
CA GLU A 167 -6.02 -0.18 19.57
C GLU A 167 -6.39 -0.83 18.23
N ARG A 168 -7.63 -0.64 17.79
CA ARG A 168 -8.13 -1.10 16.49
C ARG A 168 -8.29 0.08 15.55
N GLN A 169 -7.64 0.01 14.39
CA GLN A 169 -7.73 1.01 13.34
C GLN A 169 -8.48 0.40 12.15
N ALA A 170 -9.67 0.94 11.86
CA ALA A 170 -10.54 0.42 10.82
C ALA A 170 -10.00 0.71 9.41
N LEU A 171 -9.89 -0.33 8.57
CA LEU A 171 -9.39 -0.21 7.20
C LEU A 171 -10.35 0.54 6.28
N LEU A 172 -11.66 0.23 6.34
CA LEU A 172 -12.63 0.74 5.38
C LEU A 172 -12.69 2.27 5.28
N PRO A 173 -12.74 3.04 6.38
CA PRO A 173 -12.71 4.51 6.32
C PRO A 173 -11.45 5.05 5.63
N ARG A 174 -10.30 4.40 5.84
CA ARG A 174 -9.02 4.79 5.24
C ARG A 174 -8.99 4.53 3.74
N LEU A 175 -9.52 3.40 3.29
CA LEU A 175 -9.62 3.10 1.85
C LEU A 175 -10.55 4.07 1.11
N LYS A 176 -11.60 4.60 1.79
CA LYS A 176 -12.51 5.60 1.22
C LYS A 176 -11.89 7.00 1.12
N ALA A 177 -10.94 7.32 2.01
CA ALA A 177 -10.29 8.62 2.08
C ALA A 177 -8.76 8.43 2.26
N PRO A 178 -8.02 8.09 1.19
CA PRO A 178 -6.58 7.87 1.25
C PRO A 178 -5.84 9.16 1.58
N ALA A 179 -5.18 9.22 2.73
CA ALA A 179 -4.52 10.44 3.23
C ALA A 179 -3.32 10.88 2.35
N TRP A 180 -2.65 9.94 1.67
CA TRP A 180 -1.52 10.25 0.82
C TRP A 180 -1.90 11.03 -0.44
N LEU A 181 -3.16 10.92 -0.91
CA LEU A 181 -3.65 11.67 -2.08
C LEU A 181 -3.63 13.18 -1.84
N ASP A 182 -4.07 13.61 -0.65
CA ASP A 182 -4.08 15.04 -0.29
C ASP A 182 -2.66 15.62 -0.28
N LEU A 183 -1.68 14.82 0.15
CA LEU A 183 -0.27 15.18 0.14
C LEU A 183 0.31 15.17 -1.29
N ALA A 184 -0.01 14.14 -2.08
CA ALA A 184 0.54 13.96 -3.41
C ALA A 184 0.06 15.00 -4.43
N TYR A 185 -1.12 15.58 -4.22
CA TYR A 185 -1.75 16.56 -5.13
C TYR A 185 -1.91 17.95 -4.53
N LYS A 186 -1.34 18.20 -3.34
CA LYS A 186 -1.36 19.53 -2.74
C LYS A 186 -0.55 20.47 -3.62
N GLU A 187 -1.22 21.34 -4.36
CA GLU A 187 -0.56 22.47 -5.02
C GLU A 187 0.04 23.38 -3.93
N PRO A 188 1.28 23.85 -4.11
CA PRO A 188 1.84 24.86 -3.20
C PRO A 188 0.96 26.12 -3.24
N SER A 189 0.46 26.52 -2.09
CA SER A 189 -0.31 27.77 -1.89
C SER A 189 0.56 29.00 -2.07
#